data_4a6d3018d53dc36b545227ca3ad0df6a
#
_entry.id   4a6d3018d53dc36b545227ca3ad0df6a
#
_cell.length_a   1.000
_cell.length_b   1.000
_cell.length_c   1.000
_cell.angle_alpha   90.00
_cell.angle_beta   90.00
_cell.angle_gamma   90.00
#
_symmetry.space_group_name_H-M   'P 1'
#
loop_
_entity.id
_entity.type
_entity.pdbx_description
1 polymer ?
#
loop_
_entity_poly.entity_id
_entity_poly.type
_entity_poly.pdbx_seq_one_letter_code
_entity_poly.pdbx_strand_id
1 'polypeptide(L)'
;MNKVIVDTNFVKDKIGKPGWVIVDVSFPEAYGKGHIPGAVGLPAWISKLFAEDKKRQATVHAQIEETFGEMGIGSDSHVIVYGDPANVGWNAVLFWILEAAGCNSSQTKSTVQYYDGGGARWQAEGGTLDQNQPTVKPTTFKAATGVNRGAKADEILRIVEGKSKAILLDTRTPGEYDGTDVRALRGGHIPQSININFMQNFDLKTFGMFPLDQLQDLYKDVPKDQRVITYCQSGARASYTYLVLRALGYADVANYHDGWRVYGSDLQFTVEDETWYDFNKVNMMMNVVNTLQQKLQ
;
A
#
# COMPACT_ATOMS: atom_id res chain seq x y z
N MET A 1 -7.86 4.36 -21.45
CA MET A 1 -7.32 3.85 -20.18
C MET A 1 -8.17 4.38 -19.04
N ASN A 2 -8.61 3.54 -18.11
CA ASN A 2 -9.28 4.01 -16.91
C ASN A 2 -8.32 4.91 -16.13
N LYS A 3 -8.79 6.11 -15.75
CA LYS A 3 -8.01 7.05 -14.93
C LYS A 3 -7.79 6.42 -13.55
N VAL A 4 -6.54 6.22 -13.12
CA VAL A 4 -6.21 5.60 -11.83
C VAL A 4 -6.58 6.54 -10.68
N ILE A 5 -6.23 7.83 -10.80
CA ILE A 5 -6.56 8.87 -9.82
C ILE A 5 -7.79 9.61 -10.29
N VAL A 6 -8.77 9.78 -9.40
CA VAL A 6 -10.03 10.47 -9.67
C VAL A 6 -10.18 11.73 -8.82
N ASP A 7 -10.97 12.67 -9.30
CA ASP A 7 -11.27 13.92 -8.63
C ASP A 7 -12.62 13.87 -7.89
N THR A 8 -12.90 14.91 -7.10
CA THR A 8 -14.11 15.02 -6.30
C THR A 8 -15.40 15.00 -7.12
N ASN A 9 -15.40 15.61 -8.31
CA ASN A 9 -16.59 15.61 -9.17
C ASN A 9 -16.89 14.20 -9.67
N PHE A 10 -15.85 13.43 -10.00
CA PHE A 10 -16.02 12.04 -10.36
C PHE A 10 -16.61 11.24 -9.21
N VAL A 11 -16.10 11.40 -7.98
CA VAL A 11 -16.63 10.70 -6.80
C VAL A 11 -18.08 11.10 -6.55
N LYS A 12 -18.41 12.41 -6.57
CA LYS A 12 -19.79 12.92 -6.43
C LYS A 12 -20.76 12.25 -7.43
N ASP A 13 -20.34 12.09 -8.66
CA ASP A 13 -21.15 11.44 -9.71
C ASP A 13 -21.39 9.94 -9.44
N LYS A 14 -20.58 9.27 -8.63
CA LYS A 14 -20.66 7.82 -8.38
C LYS A 14 -21.37 7.44 -7.09
N ILE A 15 -21.62 8.37 -6.19
CA ILE A 15 -22.35 8.09 -4.95
C ILE A 15 -23.72 7.50 -5.26
N GLY A 16 -24.03 6.34 -4.66
CA GLY A 16 -25.31 5.65 -4.80
C GLY A 16 -25.58 5.05 -6.19
N LYS A 17 -24.65 5.11 -7.14
CA LYS A 17 -24.86 4.49 -8.46
C LYS A 17 -24.67 2.97 -8.40
N PRO A 18 -25.55 2.20 -9.02
CA PRO A 18 -25.42 0.75 -9.09
C PRO A 18 -24.06 0.32 -9.66
N GLY A 19 -23.45 -0.70 -9.07
CA GLY A 19 -22.15 -1.23 -9.47
C GLY A 19 -20.94 -0.42 -8.97
N TRP A 20 -21.16 0.73 -8.30
CA TRP A 20 -20.11 1.54 -7.69
C TRP A 20 -20.06 1.32 -6.18
N VAL A 21 -18.85 1.08 -5.66
CA VAL A 21 -18.58 0.97 -4.22
C VAL A 21 -17.47 1.95 -3.87
N ILE A 22 -17.74 2.84 -2.93
CA ILE A 22 -16.75 3.77 -2.38
C ILE A 22 -16.27 3.17 -1.06
N VAL A 23 -14.96 3.02 -0.88
CA VAL A 23 -14.36 2.41 0.31
C VAL A 23 -13.47 3.42 1.01
N ASP A 24 -13.78 3.66 2.27
CA ASP A 24 -12.92 4.42 3.19
C ASP A 24 -11.98 3.45 3.93
N VAL A 25 -10.68 3.58 3.70
CA VAL A 25 -9.66 2.76 4.36
C VAL A 25 -9.08 3.41 5.62
N SER A 26 -9.66 4.49 6.09
CA SER A 26 -9.30 5.12 7.35
C SER A 26 -9.50 4.15 8.52
N PHE A 27 -8.80 4.41 9.62
CA PHE A 27 -9.06 3.64 10.84
C PHE A 27 -10.51 3.83 11.31
N PRO A 28 -11.11 2.82 11.97
CA PRO A 28 -12.53 2.85 12.36
C PRO A 28 -12.96 4.09 13.12
N GLU A 29 -12.07 4.64 13.96
CA GLU A 29 -12.36 5.89 14.70
C GLU A 29 -12.46 7.11 13.79
N ALA A 30 -11.62 7.19 12.75
CA ALA A 30 -11.66 8.28 11.78
C ALA A 30 -12.89 8.15 10.86
N TYR A 31 -13.18 6.96 10.38
CA TYR A 31 -14.38 6.64 9.62
C TYR A 31 -15.66 7.01 10.39
N GLY A 32 -15.74 6.65 11.69
CA GLY A 32 -16.88 6.95 12.54
C GLY A 32 -17.09 8.44 12.82
N LYS A 33 -16.04 9.27 12.72
CA LYS A 33 -16.16 10.73 12.84
C LYS A 33 -16.78 11.38 11.60
N GLY A 34 -16.69 10.72 10.45
CA GLY A 34 -17.29 11.17 9.20
C GLY A 34 -16.56 10.64 7.98
N HIS A 35 -17.34 10.20 7.01
CA HIS A 35 -16.88 9.63 5.75
C HIS A 35 -17.68 10.19 4.56
N ILE A 36 -17.22 9.97 3.34
CA ILE A 36 -17.96 10.34 2.12
C ILE A 36 -19.30 9.59 2.11
N PRO A 37 -20.43 10.26 1.84
CA PRO A 37 -21.75 9.63 1.89
C PRO A 37 -21.81 8.31 1.11
N GLY A 38 -22.29 7.26 1.78
CA GLY A 38 -22.39 5.91 1.19
C GLY A 38 -21.08 5.13 1.11
N ALA A 39 -19.97 5.68 1.60
CA ALA A 39 -18.71 4.94 1.66
C ALA A 39 -18.76 3.84 2.71
N VAL A 40 -18.26 2.65 2.36
CA VAL A 40 -18.12 1.50 3.24
C VAL A 40 -16.77 1.56 3.94
N GLY A 41 -16.77 1.42 5.27
CA GLY A 41 -15.52 1.35 6.03
C GLY A 41 -14.80 0.02 5.83
N LEU A 42 -13.47 0.07 5.73
CA LEU A 42 -12.65 -1.13 5.64
C LEU A 42 -12.58 -1.83 6.99
N PRO A 43 -12.87 -3.15 7.10
CA PRO A 43 -12.71 -3.88 8.34
C PRO A 43 -11.26 -3.82 8.85
N ALA A 44 -11.08 -3.51 10.15
CA ALA A 44 -9.77 -3.32 10.77
C ALA A 44 -8.82 -4.53 10.63
N TRP A 45 -9.37 -5.76 10.46
CA TRP A 45 -8.58 -6.97 10.33
C TRP A 45 -7.86 -7.13 8.98
N ILE A 46 -8.26 -6.38 7.92
CA ILE A 46 -7.58 -6.42 6.62
C ILE A 46 -6.11 -6.01 6.75
N SER A 47 -5.78 -5.12 7.69
CA SER A 47 -4.39 -4.82 8.00
C SER A 47 -3.59 -6.04 8.48
N LYS A 48 -4.27 -7.05 9.02
CA LYS A 48 -3.68 -8.33 9.46
C LYS A 48 -3.49 -9.33 8.31
N LEU A 49 -4.12 -9.13 7.15
CA LEU A 49 -3.90 -9.98 5.97
C LEU A 49 -2.45 -9.89 5.45
N PHE A 50 -1.74 -8.82 5.81
CA PHE A 50 -0.32 -8.60 5.48
C PHE A 50 0.64 -9.21 6.51
N ALA A 51 0.13 -9.85 7.57
CA ALA A 51 0.93 -10.54 8.56
C ALA A 51 1.13 -12.02 8.15
N GLU A 52 2.20 -12.31 7.39
CA GLU A 52 3.23 -13.28 7.73
C GLU A 52 2.95 -14.78 7.76
N ASP A 53 2.11 -15.41 7.00
CA ASP A 53 2.24 -16.87 7.04
C ASP A 53 2.09 -17.53 5.66
N LYS A 54 3.17 -18.17 5.19
CA LYS A 54 3.14 -18.99 3.96
C LYS A 54 2.02 -20.06 3.98
N LYS A 55 1.64 -20.54 5.18
CA LYS A 55 0.52 -21.47 5.36
C LYS A 55 -0.86 -20.81 5.21
N ARG A 56 -0.93 -19.48 5.36
CA ARG A 56 -2.18 -18.71 5.27
C ARG A 56 -2.54 -18.23 3.87
N GLN A 57 -1.69 -18.34 2.86
CA GLN A 57 -1.96 -17.73 1.54
C GLN A 57 -3.28 -18.21 0.90
N ALA A 58 -3.59 -19.50 0.94
CA ALA A 58 -4.89 -20.00 0.45
C ALA A 58 -6.06 -19.48 1.30
N THR A 59 -5.88 -19.40 2.62
CA THR A 59 -6.86 -18.86 3.56
C THR A 59 -7.04 -17.35 3.34
N VAL A 60 -5.98 -16.62 3.05
CA VAL A 60 -6.01 -15.18 2.75
C VAL A 60 -6.83 -14.89 1.50
N HIS A 61 -6.66 -15.65 0.42
CA HIS A 61 -7.48 -15.47 -0.79
C HIS A 61 -8.96 -15.67 -0.52
N ALA A 62 -9.33 -16.74 0.20
CA ALA A 62 -10.72 -16.99 0.56
C ALA A 62 -11.30 -15.88 1.45
N GLN A 63 -10.51 -15.39 2.41
CA GLN A 63 -10.92 -14.28 3.29
C GLN A 63 -11.09 -12.97 2.52
N ILE A 64 -10.22 -12.68 1.53
CA ILE A 64 -10.37 -11.51 0.64
C ILE A 64 -11.67 -11.60 -0.15
N GLU A 65 -11.97 -12.77 -0.75
CA GLU A 65 -13.20 -12.97 -1.52
C GLU A 65 -14.44 -12.77 -0.65
N GLU A 66 -14.46 -13.37 0.55
CA GLU A 66 -15.55 -13.25 1.52
C GLU A 66 -15.75 -11.79 1.96
N THR A 67 -14.67 -11.13 2.41
CA THR A 67 -14.74 -9.75 2.89
C THR A 67 -15.17 -8.77 1.82
N PHE A 68 -14.63 -8.88 0.62
CA PHE A 68 -15.06 -8.01 -0.47
C PHE A 68 -16.53 -8.25 -0.83
N GLY A 69 -16.97 -9.51 -0.83
CA GLY A 69 -18.38 -9.83 -0.99
C GLY A 69 -19.27 -9.20 0.07
N GLU A 70 -18.89 -9.26 1.34
CA GLU A 70 -19.61 -8.62 2.46
C GLU A 70 -19.61 -7.08 2.35
N MET A 71 -18.55 -6.49 1.81
CA MET A 71 -18.47 -5.05 1.52
C MET A 71 -19.26 -4.62 0.28
N GLY A 72 -19.96 -5.54 -0.38
CA GLY A 72 -20.71 -5.27 -1.61
C GLY A 72 -19.84 -5.17 -2.87
N ILE A 73 -18.56 -5.55 -2.79
CA ILE A 73 -17.64 -5.56 -3.93
C ILE A 73 -17.79 -6.90 -4.65
N GLY A 74 -18.36 -6.87 -5.85
CA GLY A 74 -18.50 -8.03 -6.73
C GLY A 74 -17.43 -8.05 -7.83
N SER A 75 -17.39 -9.15 -8.59
CA SER A 75 -16.43 -9.34 -9.69
C SER A 75 -16.63 -8.42 -10.89
N ASP A 76 -17.66 -7.59 -10.88
CA ASP A 76 -17.99 -6.58 -11.89
C ASP A 76 -18.13 -5.16 -11.28
N SER A 77 -17.79 -5.00 -10.00
CA SER A 77 -17.91 -3.72 -9.31
C SER A 77 -16.82 -2.74 -9.74
N HIS A 78 -17.17 -1.46 -9.71
CA HIS A 78 -16.25 -0.33 -9.84
C HIS A 78 -15.97 0.23 -8.44
N VAL A 79 -14.72 0.17 -7.98
CA VAL A 79 -14.35 0.55 -6.62
C VAL A 79 -13.59 1.87 -6.63
N ILE A 80 -13.96 2.78 -5.73
CA ILE A 80 -13.19 3.99 -5.44
C ILE A 80 -12.65 3.85 -4.03
N VAL A 81 -11.32 3.88 -3.88
CA VAL A 81 -10.62 3.79 -2.60
C VAL A 81 -10.15 5.18 -2.18
N TYR A 82 -10.35 5.54 -0.94
CA TYR A 82 -9.76 6.72 -0.31
C TYR A 82 -9.53 6.47 1.18
N GLY A 83 -8.78 7.34 1.85
CA GLY A 83 -8.56 7.24 3.29
C GLY A 83 -8.09 8.54 3.93
N ASP A 84 -7.79 8.49 5.23
CA ASP A 84 -7.26 9.63 5.97
C ASP A 84 -5.88 10.04 5.38
N PRO A 85 -5.72 11.29 4.93
CA PRO A 85 -4.45 11.77 4.38
C PRO A 85 -3.24 11.53 5.29
N ALA A 86 -3.39 11.56 6.61
CA ALA A 86 -2.31 11.29 7.55
C ALA A 86 -1.75 9.85 7.46
N ASN A 87 -2.48 8.93 6.83
CA ASN A 87 -2.12 7.52 6.67
C ASN A 87 -1.75 7.14 5.23
N VAL A 88 -1.15 8.05 4.47
CA VAL A 88 -0.85 7.93 3.03
C VAL A 88 -0.32 6.55 2.64
N GLY A 89 0.67 6.02 3.36
CA GLY A 89 1.26 4.71 3.06
C GLY A 89 0.26 3.56 3.12
N TRP A 90 -0.72 3.61 4.03
CA TRP A 90 -1.73 2.56 4.18
C TRP A 90 -2.92 2.71 3.22
N ASN A 91 -3.25 3.94 2.83
CA ASN A 91 -4.41 4.21 2.01
C ASN A 91 -4.37 3.50 0.64
N ALA A 92 -3.19 3.32 0.07
CA ALA A 92 -3.02 2.66 -1.22
C ALA A 92 -2.96 1.12 -1.15
N VAL A 93 -2.94 0.54 0.05
CA VAL A 93 -2.83 -0.91 0.22
C VAL A 93 -4.04 -1.63 -0.38
N LEU A 94 -5.26 -1.13 -0.13
CA LEU A 94 -6.45 -1.73 -0.71
C LEU A 94 -6.50 -1.60 -2.24
N PHE A 95 -6.03 -0.47 -2.79
CA PHE A 95 -5.91 -0.30 -4.23
C PHE A 95 -5.03 -1.40 -4.85
N TRP A 96 -3.84 -1.63 -4.25
CA TRP A 96 -2.94 -2.68 -4.69
C TRP A 96 -3.57 -4.09 -4.56
N ILE A 97 -4.25 -4.39 -3.43
CA ILE A 97 -4.90 -5.69 -3.23
C ILE A 97 -5.97 -5.94 -4.30
N LEU A 98 -6.80 -4.95 -4.59
CA LEU A 98 -7.85 -5.06 -5.60
C LEU A 98 -7.24 -5.28 -7.00
N GLU A 99 -6.15 -4.59 -7.36
CA GLU A 99 -5.46 -4.87 -8.62
C GLU A 99 -4.81 -6.28 -8.61
N ALA A 100 -4.24 -6.72 -7.49
CA ALA A 100 -3.68 -8.07 -7.35
C ALA A 100 -4.77 -9.16 -7.40
N ALA A 101 -5.98 -8.83 -6.96
CA ALA A 101 -7.16 -9.71 -7.06
C ALA A 101 -7.84 -9.66 -8.45
N GLY A 102 -7.34 -8.84 -9.38
CA GLY A 102 -7.77 -8.82 -10.77
C GLY A 102 -8.50 -7.57 -11.23
N CYS A 103 -8.81 -6.60 -10.37
CA CYS A 103 -9.36 -5.32 -10.82
C CYS A 103 -8.39 -4.65 -11.80
N ASN A 104 -8.94 -3.91 -12.77
CA ASN A 104 -8.18 -3.28 -13.84
C ASN A 104 -7.39 -4.26 -14.74
N SER A 105 -7.67 -5.54 -14.69
CA SER A 105 -7.08 -6.54 -15.59
C SER A 105 -8.01 -6.89 -16.73
N SER A 106 -7.51 -7.59 -17.75
CA SER A 106 -8.33 -8.14 -18.82
C SER A 106 -9.17 -9.34 -18.41
N GLN A 107 -8.97 -9.85 -17.22
CA GLN A 107 -9.63 -11.07 -16.73
C GLN A 107 -10.95 -10.79 -15.99
N THR A 108 -11.17 -9.54 -15.56
CA THR A 108 -12.37 -9.14 -14.84
C THR A 108 -13.00 -7.90 -15.47
N LYS A 109 -14.26 -7.63 -15.11
CA LYS A 109 -14.93 -6.35 -15.43
C LYS A 109 -14.78 -5.34 -14.31
N SER A 110 -14.26 -5.76 -13.16
CA SER A 110 -14.09 -4.89 -12.00
C SER A 110 -12.95 -3.89 -12.21
N THR A 111 -13.14 -2.70 -11.66
CA THR A 111 -12.13 -1.65 -11.70
C THR A 111 -11.87 -1.11 -10.31
N VAL A 112 -10.66 -0.60 -10.08
CA VAL A 112 -10.32 0.17 -8.89
C VAL A 112 -9.69 1.49 -9.29
N GLN A 113 -10.07 2.56 -8.58
CA GLN A 113 -9.59 3.91 -8.72
C GLN A 113 -9.29 4.47 -7.33
N TYR A 114 -8.44 5.47 -7.28
CA TYR A 114 -8.04 6.10 -6.02
C TYR A 114 -8.45 7.57 -6.01
N TYR A 115 -9.12 8.00 -4.94
CA TYR A 115 -9.43 9.39 -4.68
C TYR A 115 -8.42 9.96 -3.68
N ASP A 116 -7.58 10.87 -4.15
CA ASP A 116 -6.51 11.48 -3.36
C ASP A 116 -7.02 12.64 -2.50
N GLY A 117 -6.43 12.80 -1.30
CA GLY A 117 -6.78 13.86 -0.36
C GLY A 117 -7.97 13.56 0.57
N GLY A 118 -8.66 12.44 0.38
CA GLY A 118 -9.64 11.89 1.31
C GLY A 118 -10.75 12.83 1.75
N GLY A 119 -11.22 12.66 2.99
CA GLY A 119 -12.29 13.48 3.57
C GLY A 119 -11.96 14.97 3.66
N ALA A 120 -10.69 15.32 3.87
CA ALA A 120 -10.25 16.71 3.95
C ALA A 120 -10.44 17.46 2.62
N ARG A 121 -9.99 16.85 1.51
CA ARG A 121 -10.20 17.40 0.17
C ARG A 121 -11.68 17.42 -0.21
N TRP A 122 -12.41 16.36 0.15
CA TRP A 122 -13.86 16.29 -0.07
C TRP A 122 -14.58 17.50 0.53
N GLN A 123 -14.29 17.86 1.80
CA GLN A 123 -14.87 19.01 2.47
C GLN A 123 -14.42 20.34 1.87
N ALA A 124 -13.11 20.48 1.55
CA ALA A 124 -12.56 21.68 0.93
C ALA A 124 -13.19 21.97 -0.45
N GLU A 125 -13.62 20.94 -1.18
CA GLU A 125 -14.31 21.04 -2.47
C GLU A 125 -15.86 20.98 -2.35
N GLY A 126 -16.39 21.32 -1.15
CA GLY A 126 -17.82 21.52 -0.87
C GLY A 126 -18.63 20.24 -0.69
N GLY A 127 -17.98 19.14 -0.37
CA GLY A 127 -18.65 17.90 0.06
C GLY A 127 -18.97 17.92 1.56
N THR A 128 -20.06 17.28 1.95
CA THR A 128 -20.39 17.03 3.36
C THR A 128 -20.03 15.60 3.73
N LEU A 129 -19.55 15.39 4.96
CA LEU A 129 -19.33 14.04 5.48
C LEU A 129 -20.62 13.50 6.12
N ASP A 130 -20.76 12.17 6.08
CA ASP A 130 -21.84 11.43 6.73
C ASP A 130 -21.26 10.57 7.85
N GLN A 131 -22.07 10.25 8.86
CA GLN A 131 -21.73 9.33 9.95
C GLN A 131 -22.58 8.06 9.93
N ASN A 132 -23.56 8.00 9.02
CA ASN A 132 -24.44 6.85 8.90
C ASN A 132 -23.77 5.71 8.16
N GLN A 133 -23.72 4.54 8.77
CA GLN A 133 -23.24 3.34 8.13
C GLN A 133 -24.14 2.98 6.93
N PRO A 134 -23.61 2.82 5.72
CA PRO A 134 -24.41 2.43 4.57
C PRO A 134 -24.94 1.01 4.74
N THR A 135 -26.18 0.77 4.30
CA THR A 135 -26.68 -0.59 4.18
C THR A 135 -26.02 -1.25 2.97
N VAL A 136 -25.16 -2.23 3.21
CA VAL A 136 -24.47 -2.97 2.17
C VAL A 136 -25.28 -4.22 1.81
N LYS A 137 -25.52 -4.42 0.53
CA LYS A 137 -26.05 -5.70 0.02
C LYS A 137 -24.86 -6.59 -0.34
N PRO A 138 -24.66 -7.72 0.36
CA PRO A 138 -23.58 -8.65 0.03
C PRO A 138 -23.66 -9.15 -1.42
N THR A 139 -22.50 -9.37 -2.01
CA THR A 139 -22.35 -9.89 -3.37
C THR A 139 -21.26 -10.97 -3.42
N THR A 140 -20.93 -11.48 -4.58
CA THR A 140 -19.87 -12.46 -4.76
C THR A 140 -18.69 -11.84 -5.45
N PHE A 141 -17.55 -11.83 -4.78
CA PHE A 141 -16.26 -11.49 -5.37
C PHE A 141 -15.46 -12.77 -5.65
N LYS A 142 -14.83 -12.84 -6.81
CA LYS A 142 -13.88 -13.90 -7.17
C LYS A 142 -12.60 -13.26 -7.67
N ALA A 143 -11.50 -13.59 -7.00
CA ALA A 143 -10.19 -13.13 -7.40
C ALA A 143 -9.75 -13.81 -8.70
N ALA A 144 -9.17 -13.02 -9.60
CA ALA A 144 -8.57 -13.57 -10.81
C ALA A 144 -7.25 -14.30 -10.48
N THR A 145 -6.96 -15.34 -11.22
CA THR A 145 -5.71 -16.11 -11.07
C THR A 145 -4.66 -15.62 -12.07
N GLY A 146 -3.38 -15.68 -11.67
CA GLY A 146 -2.26 -15.32 -12.57
C GLY A 146 -2.06 -13.81 -12.77
N VAL A 147 -2.69 -12.96 -11.96
CA VAL A 147 -2.41 -11.53 -11.95
C VAL A 147 -1.13 -11.27 -11.16
N ASN A 148 -0.08 -10.81 -11.84
CA ASN A 148 1.25 -10.68 -11.27
C ASN A 148 1.51 -9.27 -10.69
N ARG A 149 0.73 -8.87 -9.67
CA ARG A 149 0.87 -7.57 -8.96
C ARG A 149 1.54 -7.70 -7.59
N GLY A 150 1.82 -8.92 -7.14
CA GLY A 150 2.60 -9.21 -5.96
C GLY A 150 3.92 -9.87 -6.33
N ALA A 151 5.01 -9.55 -5.64
CA ALA A 151 6.28 -10.24 -5.74
C ALA A 151 6.55 -11.06 -4.47
N LYS A 152 7.28 -12.15 -4.60
CA LYS A 152 7.70 -13.02 -3.50
C LYS A 152 9.22 -13.07 -3.40
N ALA A 153 9.72 -13.51 -2.25
CA ALA A 153 11.16 -13.59 -1.99
C ALA A 153 11.93 -14.41 -3.07
N ASP A 154 11.34 -15.49 -3.59
CA ASP A 154 11.97 -16.29 -4.64
C ASP A 154 12.12 -15.53 -5.97
N GLU A 155 11.20 -14.63 -6.31
CA GLU A 155 11.34 -13.73 -7.46
C GLU A 155 12.46 -12.72 -7.22
N ILE A 156 12.50 -12.10 -6.02
CA ILE A 156 13.55 -11.15 -5.65
C ILE A 156 14.93 -11.82 -5.73
N LEU A 157 15.07 -13.02 -5.17
CA LEU A 157 16.35 -13.77 -5.23
C LEU A 157 16.80 -14.05 -6.66
N ARG A 158 15.88 -14.45 -7.56
CA ARG A 158 16.24 -14.66 -8.98
C ARG A 158 16.73 -13.38 -9.64
N ILE A 159 16.20 -12.21 -9.25
CA ILE A 159 16.66 -10.92 -9.78
C ILE A 159 18.07 -10.62 -9.25
N VAL A 160 18.29 -10.72 -7.95
CA VAL A 160 19.59 -10.49 -7.30
C VAL A 160 20.68 -11.43 -7.87
N GLU A 161 20.32 -12.67 -8.16
CA GLU A 161 21.21 -13.67 -8.78
C GLU A 161 21.40 -13.47 -10.29
N GLY A 162 20.80 -12.48 -10.92
CA GLY A 162 20.88 -12.23 -12.37
C GLY A 162 20.11 -13.23 -13.24
N LYS A 163 19.26 -14.07 -12.63
CA LYS A 163 18.43 -15.09 -13.33
C LYS A 163 17.12 -14.53 -13.88
N SER A 164 16.73 -13.33 -13.46
CA SER A 164 15.55 -12.60 -13.91
C SER A 164 15.85 -11.11 -13.96
N LYS A 165 15.06 -10.34 -14.72
CA LYS A 165 15.23 -8.89 -14.82
C LYS A 165 14.00 -8.16 -14.31
N ALA A 166 14.20 -7.24 -13.39
CA ALA A 166 13.24 -6.25 -12.97
C ALA A 166 13.97 -5.11 -12.28
N ILE A 167 13.34 -3.95 -12.17
CA ILE A 167 13.84 -2.84 -11.35
C ILE A 167 13.32 -3.07 -9.92
N LEU A 168 14.22 -3.18 -8.97
CA LEU A 168 13.88 -3.20 -7.54
C LEU A 168 13.90 -1.76 -7.02
N LEU A 169 12.76 -1.29 -6.56
CA LEU A 169 12.58 0.08 -6.09
C LEU A 169 12.34 0.11 -4.58
N ASP A 170 13.38 0.50 -3.83
CA ASP A 170 13.27 0.71 -2.39
C ASP A 170 12.60 2.06 -2.11
N THR A 171 11.45 2.01 -1.45
CA THR A 171 10.65 3.20 -1.15
C THR A 171 10.83 3.68 0.29
N ARG A 172 11.80 3.12 1.02
CA ARG A 172 12.14 3.51 2.38
C ARG A 172 12.91 4.82 2.42
N THR A 173 13.18 5.31 3.63
CA THR A 173 14.05 6.48 3.81
C THR A 173 15.49 6.18 3.39
N PRO A 174 16.30 7.20 3.03
CA PRO A 174 17.73 6.99 2.76
C PRO A 174 18.44 6.28 3.90
N GLY A 175 18.15 6.63 5.17
CA GLY A 175 18.79 5.98 6.32
C GLY A 175 18.38 4.51 6.52
N GLU A 176 17.16 4.11 6.10
CA GLU A 176 16.78 2.69 6.06
C GLU A 176 17.52 1.97 4.92
N TYR A 177 17.75 2.65 3.78
CA TYR A 177 18.41 2.11 2.59
C TYR A 177 19.91 1.91 2.82
N ASP A 178 20.61 2.91 3.34
CA ASP A 178 22.05 2.85 3.62
C ASP A 178 22.41 2.12 4.93
N GLY A 179 21.42 1.61 5.65
CA GLY A 179 21.59 0.82 6.87
C GLY A 179 21.89 1.64 8.12
N THR A 180 21.80 2.96 8.10
CA THR A 180 21.98 3.81 9.31
C THR A 180 20.74 3.78 10.22
N ASP A 181 19.52 3.52 9.67
CA ASP A 181 18.29 3.27 10.42
C ASP A 181 17.90 1.78 10.32
N VAL A 182 18.30 0.99 11.31
CA VAL A 182 18.10 -0.47 11.34
C VAL A 182 16.73 -0.81 11.91
N ARG A 183 15.80 -1.29 11.06
CA ARG A 183 14.42 -1.63 11.45
C ARG A 183 14.06 -3.12 11.25
N ALA A 184 15.06 -3.96 11.05
CA ALA A 184 14.97 -5.43 11.01
C ALA A 184 16.17 -6.01 11.75
N LEU A 185 16.47 -7.29 11.58
CA LEU A 185 17.68 -7.89 12.15
C LEU A 185 18.96 -7.23 11.58
N ARG A 186 18.90 -6.83 10.29
CA ARG A 186 19.97 -6.13 9.60
C ARG A 186 19.44 -4.84 8.97
N GLY A 187 20.30 -3.82 8.85
CA GLY A 187 20.13 -2.66 8.00
C GLY A 187 20.73 -2.89 6.61
N GLY A 188 20.58 -1.92 5.73
CA GLY A 188 20.99 -1.97 4.34
C GLY A 188 19.81 -2.18 3.38
N HIS A 189 20.08 -2.69 2.17
CA HIS A 189 19.06 -2.84 1.14
C HIS A 189 19.24 -4.11 0.29
N ILE A 190 18.21 -4.43 -0.49
CA ILE A 190 18.24 -5.54 -1.45
C ILE A 190 19.23 -5.16 -2.57
N PRO A 191 20.21 -6.03 -2.90
CA PRO A 191 21.20 -5.74 -3.93
C PRO A 191 20.57 -5.28 -5.24
N GLN A 192 21.23 -4.33 -5.92
CA GLN A 192 20.82 -3.74 -7.19
C GLN A 192 19.53 -2.89 -7.11
N SER A 193 18.96 -2.67 -5.92
CA SER A 193 17.80 -1.78 -5.80
C SER A 193 18.21 -0.31 -5.88
N ILE A 194 17.28 0.52 -6.37
CA ILE A 194 17.41 1.98 -6.35
C ILE A 194 16.49 2.55 -5.28
N ASN A 195 16.91 3.62 -4.60
CA ASN A 195 16.10 4.24 -3.57
C ASN A 195 15.38 5.49 -4.10
N ILE A 196 14.05 5.46 -4.03
CA ILE A 196 13.19 6.64 -4.18
C ILE A 196 12.21 6.64 -3.00
N ASN A 197 12.48 7.50 -2.01
CA ASN A 197 11.68 7.58 -0.80
C ASN A 197 10.21 7.91 -1.13
N PHE A 198 9.27 7.10 -0.63
CA PHE A 198 7.83 7.28 -0.87
C PHE A 198 7.32 8.68 -0.49
N MET A 199 7.95 9.34 0.48
CA MET A 199 7.60 10.71 0.89
C MET A 199 7.82 11.76 -0.21
N GLN A 200 8.56 11.45 -1.27
CA GLN A 200 8.75 12.33 -2.43
C GLN A 200 7.55 12.33 -3.38
N ASN A 201 6.53 11.52 -3.12
CA ASN A 201 5.33 11.43 -3.96
C ASN A 201 4.22 12.41 -3.59
N PHE A 202 4.31 13.09 -2.44
CA PHE A 202 3.23 13.93 -1.93
C PHE A 202 3.76 15.10 -1.10
N ASP A 203 2.97 16.14 -0.99
CA ASP A 203 3.25 17.29 -0.13
C ASP A 203 3.10 16.90 1.34
N LEU A 204 4.15 17.11 2.15
CA LEU A 204 4.18 16.71 3.57
C LEU A 204 3.25 17.55 4.47
N LYS A 205 2.69 18.66 3.97
CA LYS A 205 1.77 19.51 4.74
C LYS A 205 0.32 19.12 4.49
N THR A 206 -0.01 18.82 3.23
CA THR A 206 -1.37 18.50 2.82
C THR A 206 -1.59 16.99 2.66
N PHE A 207 -0.51 16.21 2.58
CA PHE A 207 -0.50 14.79 2.24
C PHE A 207 -1.15 14.47 0.88
N GLY A 208 -1.40 15.48 0.06
CA GLY A 208 -1.90 15.32 -1.30
C GLY A 208 -0.79 14.88 -2.26
N MET A 209 -1.11 14.00 -3.18
CA MET A 209 -0.20 13.55 -4.24
C MET A 209 0.28 14.75 -5.07
N PHE A 210 1.56 14.81 -5.39
CA PHE A 210 2.08 15.80 -6.33
C PHE A 210 1.47 15.61 -7.73
N PRO A 211 1.42 16.68 -8.55
CA PRO A 211 0.99 16.58 -9.94
C PRO A 211 1.76 15.50 -10.71
N LEU A 212 1.07 14.81 -11.62
CA LEU A 212 1.67 13.67 -12.34
C LEU A 212 2.87 14.04 -13.22
N ASP A 213 2.95 15.27 -13.73
CA ASP A 213 4.10 15.79 -14.45
C ASP A 213 5.33 15.90 -13.54
N GLN A 214 5.18 16.44 -12.32
CA GLN A 214 6.25 16.45 -11.32
C GLN A 214 6.69 15.04 -10.94
N LEU A 215 5.74 14.12 -10.74
CA LEU A 215 6.05 12.74 -10.43
C LEU A 215 6.70 12.01 -11.63
N GLN A 216 6.38 12.37 -12.86
CA GLN A 216 7.06 11.84 -14.03
C GLN A 216 8.55 12.20 -14.04
N ASP A 217 8.90 13.41 -13.62
CA ASP A 217 10.30 13.83 -13.46
C ASP A 217 11.01 13.06 -12.35
N LEU A 218 10.34 12.78 -11.22
CA LEU A 218 10.89 11.97 -10.13
C LEU A 218 11.26 10.55 -10.60
N TYR A 219 10.43 9.95 -11.46
CA TYR A 219 10.62 8.58 -11.94
C TYR A 219 11.21 8.49 -13.36
N LYS A 220 11.76 9.57 -13.92
CA LYS A 220 12.25 9.63 -15.31
C LYS A 220 13.31 8.56 -15.65
N ASP A 221 14.13 8.19 -14.66
CA ASP A 221 15.20 7.21 -14.82
C ASP A 221 14.73 5.76 -14.53
N VAL A 222 13.44 5.56 -14.21
CA VAL A 222 12.83 4.24 -14.05
C VAL A 222 12.17 3.83 -15.37
N PRO A 223 12.66 2.80 -16.08
CA PRO A 223 12.11 2.38 -17.38
C PRO A 223 10.66 1.89 -17.28
N LYS A 224 9.78 2.38 -18.17
CA LYS A 224 8.35 1.99 -18.18
C LYS A 224 8.07 0.66 -18.88
N ASP A 225 9.01 0.20 -19.67
CA ASP A 225 8.95 -1.06 -20.45
C ASP A 225 9.50 -2.27 -19.71
N GLN A 226 9.96 -2.07 -18.47
CA GLN A 226 10.43 -3.13 -17.60
C GLN A 226 9.48 -3.34 -16.42
N ARG A 227 9.53 -4.55 -15.85
CA ARG A 227 8.88 -4.84 -14.58
C ARG A 227 9.52 -4.04 -13.46
N VAL A 228 8.70 -3.33 -12.67
CA VAL A 228 9.15 -2.60 -11.47
C VAL A 228 8.55 -3.27 -10.24
N ILE A 229 9.39 -3.63 -9.28
CA ILE A 229 8.97 -4.20 -8.01
C ILE A 229 9.27 -3.20 -6.90
N THR A 230 8.24 -2.62 -6.33
CA THR A 230 8.36 -1.72 -5.17
C THR A 230 8.46 -2.52 -3.89
N TYR A 231 9.28 -2.08 -2.94
CA TYR A 231 9.30 -2.62 -1.59
C TYR A 231 9.56 -1.52 -0.56
N CYS A 232 9.16 -1.79 0.68
CA CYS A 232 9.51 -0.96 1.84
C CYS A 232 9.78 -1.86 3.05
N GLN A 233 9.50 -1.42 4.26
CA GLN A 233 9.63 -2.26 5.46
C GLN A 233 8.62 -3.42 5.48
N SER A 234 7.34 -3.17 5.11
CA SER A 234 6.22 -4.11 5.22
C SER A 234 5.12 -3.91 4.17
N GLY A 235 5.46 -3.38 3.00
CA GLY A 235 4.58 -3.25 1.84
C GLY A 235 3.67 -2.03 1.79
N ALA A 236 3.38 -1.34 2.91
CA ALA A 236 2.41 -0.24 2.92
C ALA A 236 2.89 1.00 2.13
N ARG A 237 4.08 1.54 2.44
CA ARG A 237 4.68 2.67 1.70
C ARG A 237 4.90 2.31 0.22
N ALA A 238 5.30 1.07 -0.03
CA ALA A 238 5.49 0.54 -1.37
C ALA A 238 4.18 0.46 -2.17
N SER A 239 3.04 0.22 -1.52
CA SER A 239 1.72 0.26 -2.17
C SER A 239 1.37 1.67 -2.67
N TYR A 240 1.79 2.72 -1.97
CA TYR A 240 1.58 4.09 -2.45
C TYR A 240 2.45 4.41 -3.67
N THR A 241 3.74 4.04 -3.63
CA THR A 241 4.59 4.17 -4.81
C THR A 241 4.09 3.32 -5.98
N TYR A 242 3.58 2.10 -5.71
CA TYR A 242 2.90 1.28 -6.71
C TYR A 242 1.74 2.04 -7.36
N LEU A 243 0.84 2.65 -6.57
CA LEU A 243 -0.28 3.46 -7.04
C LEU A 243 0.20 4.61 -7.95
N VAL A 244 1.25 5.33 -7.54
CA VAL A 244 1.84 6.43 -8.32
C VAL A 244 2.37 5.91 -9.66
N LEU A 245 3.14 4.83 -9.68
CA LEU A 245 3.65 4.24 -10.91
C LEU A 245 2.52 3.79 -11.84
N ARG A 246 1.44 3.21 -11.28
CA ARG A 246 0.24 2.87 -12.06
C ARG A 246 -0.42 4.11 -12.66
N ALA A 247 -0.51 5.21 -11.90
CA ALA A 247 -1.05 6.49 -12.38
C ALA A 247 -0.18 7.10 -13.49
N LEU A 248 1.15 6.93 -13.42
CA LEU A 248 2.12 7.35 -14.43
C LEU A 248 2.13 6.43 -15.67
N GLY A 249 1.32 5.36 -15.70
CA GLY A 249 1.15 4.49 -16.85
C GLY A 249 2.13 3.32 -16.94
N TYR A 250 2.86 2.99 -15.86
CA TYR A 250 3.66 1.77 -15.80
C TYR A 250 2.73 0.54 -15.88
N ALA A 251 2.96 -0.31 -16.85
CA ALA A 251 2.10 -1.46 -17.12
C ALA A 251 2.39 -2.64 -16.17
N ASP A 252 3.66 -2.94 -15.93
CA ASP A 252 4.11 -4.07 -15.11
C ASP A 252 4.75 -3.57 -13.81
N VAL A 253 3.92 -3.39 -12.80
CA VAL A 253 4.33 -3.00 -11.44
C VAL A 253 3.86 -4.08 -10.47
N ALA A 254 4.70 -4.43 -9.51
CA ALA A 254 4.38 -5.30 -8.40
C ALA A 254 4.84 -4.72 -7.07
N ASN A 255 4.25 -5.18 -5.98
CA ASN A 255 4.67 -4.86 -4.62
C ASN A 255 5.23 -6.11 -3.94
N TYR A 256 6.46 -6.06 -3.49
CA TYR A 256 7.03 -7.05 -2.58
C TYR A 256 6.62 -6.66 -1.14
N HIS A 257 5.43 -7.12 -0.75
CA HIS A 257 4.80 -6.68 0.50
C HIS A 257 5.43 -7.28 1.77
N ASP A 258 6.13 -8.41 1.68
CA ASP A 258 6.92 -8.93 2.80
C ASP A 258 8.04 -7.94 3.18
N GLY A 259 8.59 -7.27 2.20
CA GLY A 259 9.50 -6.14 2.32
C GLY A 259 10.78 -6.46 3.06
N TRP A 260 11.43 -5.38 3.52
CA TRP A 260 12.70 -5.49 4.23
C TRP A 260 12.59 -6.25 5.55
N ARG A 261 11.46 -6.18 6.22
CA ARG A 261 11.21 -6.92 7.46
C ARG A 261 11.49 -8.42 7.32
N VAL A 262 11.11 -9.02 6.21
CA VAL A 262 11.37 -10.43 5.92
C VAL A 262 12.76 -10.60 5.31
N TYR A 263 13.07 -9.81 4.27
CA TYR A 263 14.34 -9.92 3.56
C TYR A 263 15.55 -9.65 4.45
N GLY A 264 15.56 -8.54 5.19
CA GLY A 264 16.65 -8.14 6.10
C GLY A 264 16.78 -9.03 7.34
N SER A 265 15.78 -9.88 7.63
CA SER A 265 15.82 -10.81 8.76
C SER A 265 16.23 -12.23 8.36
N ASP A 266 16.27 -12.56 7.08
CA ASP A 266 16.74 -13.86 6.59
C ASP A 266 18.24 -13.79 6.28
N LEU A 267 19.05 -14.47 7.10
CA LEU A 267 20.52 -14.47 6.98
C LEU A 267 21.05 -15.18 5.74
N GLN A 268 20.20 -15.88 5.00
CA GLN A 268 20.60 -16.53 3.74
C GLN A 268 20.60 -15.55 2.55
N PHE A 269 19.97 -14.38 2.71
CA PHE A 269 19.86 -13.39 1.64
C PHE A 269 21.03 -12.41 1.70
N THR A 270 21.57 -12.07 0.54
CA THR A 270 22.62 -11.06 0.42
C THR A 270 22.05 -9.67 0.60
N VAL A 271 22.82 -8.78 1.21
CA VAL A 271 22.45 -7.40 1.53
C VAL A 271 23.57 -6.47 1.11
N GLU A 272 23.26 -5.33 0.51
CA GLU A 272 24.19 -4.22 0.31
C GLU A 272 24.05 -3.23 1.47
N ASP A 273 25.17 -2.54 1.80
CA ASP A 273 25.27 -1.63 2.95
C ASP A 273 24.84 -2.27 4.28
N GLU A 274 25.28 -3.52 4.48
CA GLU A 274 24.88 -4.33 5.63
C GLU A 274 25.33 -3.72 6.94
N THR A 275 24.38 -3.48 7.82
CA THR A 275 24.63 -3.10 9.22
C THR A 275 23.83 -4.02 10.14
N TRP A 276 24.17 -4.02 11.43
CA TRP A 276 23.52 -4.91 12.40
C TRP A 276 22.80 -4.13 13.48
N TYR A 277 21.70 -4.69 13.94
CA TYR A 277 20.95 -4.12 15.04
C TYR A 277 21.82 -4.14 16.31
N ASP A 278 22.01 -2.97 16.93
CA ASP A 278 22.84 -2.82 18.12
C ASP A 278 22.01 -3.11 19.41
N PHE A 279 22.02 -4.36 19.83
CA PHE A 279 21.34 -4.77 21.05
C PHE A 279 21.87 -4.08 22.31
N ASN A 280 23.10 -3.57 22.32
CA ASN A 280 23.64 -2.84 23.48
C ASN A 280 22.90 -1.52 23.68
N LYS A 281 22.55 -0.80 22.59
CA LYS A 281 21.73 0.42 22.67
C LYS A 281 20.36 0.14 23.32
N VAL A 282 19.73 -0.98 23.01
CA VAL A 282 18.45 -1.38 23.61
C VAL A 282 18.61 -1.62 25.10
N ASN A 283 19.63 -2.36 25.51
CA ASN A 283 19.90 -2.62 26.93
C ASN A 283 20.19 -1.32 27.70
N MET A 284 20.94 -0.38 27.11
CA MET A 284 21.16 0.95 27.68
C MET A 284 19.85 1.73 27.84
N MET A 285 18.99 1.75 26.82
CA MET A 285 17.68 2.41 26.89
C MET A 285 16.77 1.76 27.94
N MET A 286 16.72 0.43 28.03
CA MET A 286 15.95 -0.27 29.07
C MET A 286 16.43 0.08 30.48
N ASN A 287 17.74 0.19 30.69
CA ASN A 287 18.29 0.62 31.96
C ASN A 287 17.89 2.05 32.32
N VAL A 288 17.88 2.97 31.34
CA VAL A 288 17.40 4.34 31.56
C VAL A 288 15.92 4.36 31.90
N VAL A 289 15.08 3.61 31.16
CA VAL A 289 13.64 3.50 31.44
C VAL A 289 13.39 2.95 32.86
N ASN A 290 14.06 1.86 33.24
CA ASN A 290 13.93 1.27 34.59
C ASN A 290 14.34 2.25 35.68
N THR A 291 15.43 3.02 35.47
CA THR A 291 15.88 4.04 36.40
C THR A 291 14.87 5.19 36.53
N LEU A 292 14.25 5.61 35.45
CA LEU A 292 13.22 6.64 35.49
C LEU A 292 11.95 6.16 36.16
N GLN A 293 11.54 4.91 35.91
CA GLN A 293 10.38 4.30 36.59
C GLN A 293 10.60 4.20 38.12
N GLN A 294 11.81 3.85 38.57
CA GLN A 294 12.15 3.81 40.02
C GLN A 294 12.12 5.21 40.66
N LYS A 295 12.40 6.28 39.90
CA LYS A 295 12.36 7.66 40.42
C LYS A 295 10.93 8.24 40.46
N LEU A 296 9.98 7.62 39.82
CA LEU A 296 8.57 8.03 39.77
C LEU A 296 7.70 7.27 40.81
N GLN A 297 8.26 6.26 41.44
CA GLN A 297 7.68 5.56 42.61
C GLN A 297 8.15 6.20 43.92
#